data_f8428956ecf7579d622a0a354b7d517a
#
_entry.id   f8428956ecf7579d622a0a354b7d517a
#
_cell.length_a   1.000
_cell.length_b   1.000
_cell.length_c   1.000
_cell.angle_alpha   90.00
_cell.angle_beta   90.00
_cell.angle_gamma   90.00
#
_symmetry.space_group_name_H-M   'P 1'
#
loop_
_entity.id
_entity.type
_entity.pdbx_description
1 polymer ?
#
loop_
_entity_poly.entity_id
_entity_poly.type
_entity_poly.pdbx_seq_one_letter_code
_entity_poly.pdbx_strand_id
1 'polypeptide(L)'
;MTQPQTQTAALLAVEDVAVAYDGMRALQGVTLAAAAGTIVALVGANGAGKTSLLRAISGIVRPERGTIRFAGSDVTRLAAHEIVRRGIAHVPEGRRVFASATVRDNLLLGAYVERDRSARERRLEDAFVAFPILRARLEQRASTLSGGEQQMLAIARGTMSGPKLLMLDEPSLGIAPKLIPEIYDGIQQIAARGTSVLLVEQNVREALRVADWAYVLQTGRVVASGDARELAESELIKKAFLGL
;
A
#
# COMPACT_ATOMS: atom_id res chain seq x y z
N MET A 1 -4.77 11.06 24.17
CA MET A 1 -4.08 9.99 23.42
C MET A 1 -4.98 8.76 23.46
N THR A 2 -5.90 8.64 22.50
CA THR A 2 -6.80 7.49 22.38
C THR A 2 -6.02 6.40 21.67
N GLN A 3 -5.76 5.28 22.34
CA GLN A 3 -5.11 4.12 21.71
C GLN A 3 -6.02 3.59 20.61
N PRO A 4 -5.47 3.19 19.44
CA PRO A 4 -6.25 2.53 18.39
C PRO A 4 -6.85 1.25 18.97
N GLN A 5 -8.10 0.96 18.56
CA GLN A 5 -8.88 -0.20 18.93
C GLN A 5 -8.00 -1.44 19.14
N THR A 6 -8.05 -1.98 20.33
CA THR A 6 -7.42 -3.19 20.87
C THR A 6 -6.60 -4.00 19.86
N GLN A 7 -5.29 -4.12 20.08
CA GLN A 7 -4.31 -4.89 19.29
C GLN A 7 -4.71 -6.34 18.97
N THR A 8 -5.74 -6.86 19.60
CA THR A 8 -6.23 -8.24 19.44
C THR A 8 -7.02 -8.49 18.15
N ALA A 9 -7.41 -7.46 17.40
CA ALA A 9 -8.22 -7.60 16.18
C ALA A 9 -7.57 -6.98 14.93
N ALA A 10 -6.31 -6.52 14.99
CA ALA A 10 -5.62 -5.93 13.86
C ALA A 10 -5.28 -7.00 12.81
N LEU A 11 -5.55 -6.72 11.52
CA LEU A 11 -5.08 -7.55 10.41
C LEU A 11 -3.55 -7.50 10.29
N LEU A 12 -2.97 -6.29 10.39
CA LEU A 12 -1.53 -6.04 10.45
C LEU A 12 -1.21 -5.35 11.77
N ALA A 13 -0.23 -5.88 12.51
CA ALA A 13 0.36 -5.22 13.67
C ALA A 13 1.89 -5.16 13.50
N VAL A 14 2.44 -3.97 13.65
CA VAL A 14 3.87 -3.68 13.64
C VAL A 14 4.21 -3.12 15.01
N GLU A 15 5.15 -3.75 15.72
CA GLU A 15 5.48 -3.41 17.10
C GLU A 15 6.99 -3.18 17.24
N ASP A 16 7.37 -1.97 17.61
CA ASP A 16 8.74 -1.52 17.90
C ASP A 16 9.76 -1.91 16.80
N VAL A 17 9.35 -1.84 15.52
CA VAL A 17 10.19 -2.25 14.39
C VAL A 17 11.30 -1.24 14.14
N ALA A 18 12.56 -1.72 14.13
CA ALA A 18 13.74 -0.96 13.77
C ALA A 18 14.44 -1.59 12.56
N VAL A 19 14.90 -0.73 11.64
CA VAL A 19 15.64 -1.11 10.43
C VAL A 19 16.80 -0.15 10.24
N ALA A 20 17.99 -0.69 9.94
CA ALA A 20 19.13 0.11 9.52
C ALA A 20 19.72 -0.42 8.21
N TYR A 21 20.36 0.47 7.45
CA TYR A 21 21.13 0.19 6.25
C TYR A 21 22.54 0.76 6.46
N ASP A 22 23.54 -0.07 6.43
CA ASP A 22 24.96 0.32 6.59
C ASP A 22 25.18 1.27 7.80
N GLY A 23 24.53 0.96 8.91
CA GLY A 23 24.62 1.73 10.15
C GLY A 23 23.66 2.96 10.22
N MET A 24 23.03 3.35 9.13
CA MET A 24 22.02 4.41 9.14
C MET A 24 20.63 3.89 9.50
N ARG A 25 20.05 4.39 10.57
CA ARG A 25 18.73 4.00 11.05
C ARG A 25 17.63 4.60 10.18
N ALA A 26 16.96 3.75 9.39
CA ALA A 26 15.79 4.12 8.61
C ALA A 26 14.50 4.06 9.42
N LEU A 27 14.38 3.09 10.35
CA LEU A 27 13.26 2.98 11.28
C LEU A 27 13.77 2.86 12.72
N GLN A 28 13.12 3.52 13.66
CA GLN A 28 13.57 3.68 15.03
C GLN A 28 12.48 3.29 16.04
N GLY A 29 11.93 2.06 15.92
CA GLY A 29 10.89 1.58 16.82
C GLY A 29 9.50 2.01 16.36
N VAL A 30 9.19 1.75 15.08
CA VAL A 30 7.88 2.04 14.50
C VAL A 30 6.84 1.07 15.04
N THR A 31 5.73 1.62 15.52
CA THR A 31 4.55 0.88 15.95
C THR A 31 3.33 1.41 15.22
N LEU A 32 2.60 0.52 14.52
CA LEU A 32 1.34 0.82 13.88
C LEU A 32 0.48 -0.43 13.75
N ALA A 33 -0.81 -0.24 13.50
CA ALA A 33 -1.76 -1.31 13.24
C ALA A 33 -2.70 -0.94 12.09
N ALA A 34 -3.17 -1.94 11.35
CA ALA A 34 -4.22 -1.78 10.36
C ALA A 34 -5.33 -2.82 10.62
N ALA A 35 -6.56 -2.35 10.71
CA ALA A 35 -7.73 -3.21 10.84
C ALA A 35 -8.10 -3.85 9.49
N ALA A 36 -8.83 -4.96 9.53
CA ALA A 36 -9.35 -5.58 8.31
C ALA A 36 -10.38 -4.68 7.63
N GLY A 37 -10.32 -4.59 6.28
CA GLY A 37 -11.27 -3.83 5.48
C GLY A 37 -11.10 -2.31 5.53
N THR A 38 -9.98 -1.80 6.08
CA THR A 38 -9.73 -0.35 6.18
C THR A 38 -8.62 0.11 5.24
N ILE A 39 -8.65 1.39 4.90
CA ILE A 39 -7.53 2.11 4.27
C ILE A 39 -6.76 2.84 5.38
N VAL A 40 -5.53 2.42 5.62
CA VAL A 40 -4.62 3.07 6.58
C VAL A 40 -3.56 3.82 5.81
N ALA A 41 -3.43 5.13 6.05
CA ALA A 41 -2.38 5.94 5.44
C ALA A 41 -1.13 6.01 6.33
N LEU A 42 0.04 5.93 5.72
CA LEU A 42 1.32 6.27 6.35
C LEU A 42 1.91 7.45 5.57
N VAL A 43 1.87 8.62 6.15
CA VAL A 43 2.30 9.85 5.50
C VAL A 43 3.59 10.39 6.11
N GLY A 44 4.38 11.10 5.32
CA GLY A 44 5.63 11.71 5.76
C GLY A 44 6.50 12.17 4.61
N ALA A 45 7.49 13.00 4.90
CA ALA A 45 8.43 13.52 3.92
C ALA A 45 9.30 12.40 3.28
N ASN A 46 9.99 12.72 2.18
CA ASN A 46 10.98 11.82 1.59
C ASN A 46 12.09 11.54 2.61
N GLY A 47 12.53 10.29 2.67
CA GLY A 47 13.51 9.85 3.66
C GLY A 47 12.96 9.60 5.07
N ALA A 48 11.66 9.78 5.32
CA ALA A 48 11.06 9.50 6.64
C ALA A 48 11.10 8.02 7.06
N GLY A 49 11.34 7.09 6.11
CA GLY A 49 11.39 5.65 6.38
C GLY A 49 10.19 4.86 5.84
N LYS A 50 9.27 5.49 5.12
CA LYS A 50 8.02 4.89 4.60
C LYS A 50 8.26 3.61 3.79
N THR A 51 9.05 3.68 2.73
CA THR A 51 9.43 2.52 1.89
C THR A 51 10.18 1.45 2.68
N SER A 52 11.01 1.84 3.67
CA SER A 52 11.72 0.89 4.53
C SER A 52 10.75 0.06 5.36
N LEU A 53 9.66 0.67 5.84
CA LEU A 53 8.62 -0.05 6.56
C LEU A 53 7.90 -1.05 5.64
N LEU A 54 7.51 -0.65 4.43
CA LEU A 54 6.89 -1.57 3.47
C LEU A 54 7.82 -2.73 3.10
N ARG A 55 9.12 -2.46 2.93
CA ARG A 55 10.13 -3.50 2.69
C ARG A 55 10.29 -4.45 3.87
N ALA A 56 10.19 -3.96 5.11
CA ALA A 56 10.21 -4.82 6.29
C ALA A 56 8.96 -5.71 6.36
N ILE A 57 7.76 -5.14 6.15
CA ILE A 57 6.50 -5.89 6.14
C ILE A 57 6.48 -6.93 5.02
N SER A 58 7.02 -6.62 3.84
CA SER A 58 7.06 -7.54 2.69
C SER A 58 8.22 -8.55 2.73
N GLY A 59 9.04 -8.57 3.80
CA GLY A 59 10.15 -9.53 3.98
C GLY A 59 11.33 -9.29 3.03
N ILE A 60 11.41 -8.13 2.39
CA ILE A 60 12.56 -7.72 1.55
C ILE A 60 13.73 -7.29 2.44
N VAL A 61 13.42 -6.66 3.57
CA VAL A 61 14.41 -6.25 4.58
C VAL A 61 14.04 -6.87 5.91
N ARG A 62 15.02 -7.42 6.64
CA ARG A 62 14.81 -7.97 7.97
C ARG A 62 14.94 -6.87 9.01
N PRO A 63 13.97 -6.69 9.92
CA PRO A 63 14.11 -5.78 11.05
C PRO A 63 15.25 -6.25 11.98
N GLU A 64 15.98 -5.29 12.53
CA GLU A 64 16.94 -5.55 13.61
C GLU A 64 16.24 -5.86 14.93
N ARG A 65 15.07 -5.25 15.14
CA ARG A 65 14.27 -5.33 16.35
C ARG A 65 12.79 -5.19 16.01
N GLY A 66 11.95 -5.66 16.92
CA GLY A 66 10.50 -5.56 16.81
C GLY A 66 9.84 -6.78 16.17
N THR A 67 8.54 -6.72 16.07
CA THR A 67 7.69 -7.82 15.59
C THR A 67 6.69 -7.32 14.56
N ILE A 68 6.46 -8.11 13.53
CA ILE A 68 5.42 -7.88 12.51
C ILE A 68 4.48 -9.07 12.53
N ARG A 69 3.20 -8.82 12.84
CA ARG A 69 2.16 -9.85 12.83
C ARG A 69 1.13 -9.56 11.75
N PHE A 70 0.71 -10.59 11.06
CA PHE A 70 -0.32 -10.54 10.04
C PHE A 70 -1.37 -11.63 10.26
N ALA A 71 -2.64 -11.26 10.34
CA ALA A 71 -3.74 -12.16 10.66
C ALA A 71 -3.43 -13.04 11.89
N GLY A 72 -2.90 -12.44 12.95
CA GLY A 72 -2.52 -13.10 14.22
C GLY A 72 -1.22 -13.90 14.19
N SER A 73 -0.60 -14.13 13.02
CA SER A 73 0.65 -14.89 12.89
C SER A 73 1.87 -13.97 12.80
N ASP A 74 2.98 -14.36 13.43
CA ASP A 74 4.27 -13.69 13.27
C ASP A 74 4.82 -13.94 11.85
N VAL A 75 5.11 -12.84 11.15
CA VAL A 75 5.67 -12.83 9.79
C VAL A 75 7.02 -12.14 9.72
N THR A 76 7.59 -11.73 10.84
CA THR A 76 8.79 -10.89 10.97
C THR A 76 9.98 -11.40 10.19
N ARG A 77 10.14 -12.72 10.15
CA ARG A 77 11.33 -13.38 9.53
C ARG A 77 10.99 -14.20 8.29
N LEU A 78 9.76 -14.14 7.79
CA LEU A 78 9.36 -14.88 6.61
C LEU A 78 10.00 -14.28 5.35
N ALA A 79 10.26 -15.13 4.36
CA ALA A 79 10.71 -14.68 3.05
C ALA A 79 9.54 -14.03 2.27
N ALA A 80 9.85 -13.11 1.36
CA ALA A 80 8.85 -12.34 0.61
C ALA A 80 7.80 -13.22 -0.09
N HIS A 81 8.20 -14.35 -0.67
CA HIS A 81 7.27 -15.27 -1.34
C HIS A 81 6.30 -15.98 -0.36
N GLU A 82 6.70 -16.18 0.89
CA GLU A 82 5.83 -16.74 1.94
C GLU A 82 4.82 -15.68 2.41
N ILE A 83 5.26 -14.42 2.52
CA ILE A 83 4.40 -13.27 2.87
C ILE A 83 3.32 -13.06 1.81
N VAL A 84 3.66 -13.14 0.51
CA VAL A 84 2.67 -13.08 -0.58
C VAL A 84 1.65 -14.21 -0.45
N ARG A 85 2.07 -15.44 -0.17
CA ARG A 85 1.16 -16.59 0.04
C ARG A 85 0.24 -16.43 1.25
N ARG A 86 0.61 -15.61 2.22
CA ARG A 86 -0.25 -15.28 3.37
C ARG A 86 -1.28 -14.20 3.07
N GLY A 87 -1.17 -13.54 1.92
CA GLY A 87 -2.12 -12.54 1.45
C GLY A 87 -1.68 -11.10 1.66
N ILE A 88 -0.37 -10.83 1.68
CA ILE A 88 0.16 -9.45 1.61
C ILE A 88 0.72 -9.24 0.20
N ALA A 89 0.21 -8.23 -0.51
CA ALA A 89 0.77 -7.77 -1.78
C ALA A 89 1.43 -6.40 -1.61
N HIS A 90 2.56 -6.19 -2.27
CA HIS A 90 3.28 -4.93 -2.26
C HIS A 90 3.44 -4.40 -3.68
N VAL A 91 2.90 -3.23 -3.95
CA VAL A 91 3.11 -2.46 -5.17
C VAL A 91 4.14 -1.38 -4.87
N PRO A 92 5.38 -1.55 -5.29
CA PRO A 92 6.44 -0.59 -4.99
C PRO A 92 6.35 0.64 -5.88
N GLU A 93 7.00 1.71 -5.47
CA GLU A 93 7.21 2.93 -6.26
C GLU A 93 7.76 2.63 -7.67
N GLY A 94 7.40 3.48 -8.64
CA GLY A 94 7.96 3.45 -9.99
C GLY A 94 7.23 2.52 -10.95
N ARG A 95 5.94 2.26 -10.70
CA ARG A 95 4.99 1.52 -11.58
C ARG A 95 5.33 0.04 -11.77
N ARG A 96 6.58 -0.31 -12.08
CA ARG A 96 7.13 -1.69 -12.18
C ARG A 96 6.28 -2.65 -13.03
N VAL A 97 5.68 -2.16 -14.15
CA VAL A 97 4.98 -3.01 -15.10
C VAL A 97 5.95 -3.76 -16.01
N PHE A 98 5.54 -4.91 -16.53
CA PHE A 98 6.28 -5.61 -17.57
C PHE A 98 6.00 -4.92 -18.92
N ALA A 99 6.88 -4.01 -19.31
CA ALA A 99 6.68 -3.06 -20.41
C ALA A 99 6.43 -3.73 -21.77
N SER A 100 7.09 -4.85 -22.07
CA SER A 100 6.94 -5.61 -23.31
C SER A 100 5.69 -6.51 -23.35
N ALA A 101 5.10 -6.79 -22.20
CA ALA A 101 3.91 -7.62 -22.07
C ALA A 101 2.63 -6.79 -22.28
N THR A 102 1.53 -7.45 -22.63
CA THR A 102 0.22 -6.82 -22.73
C THR A 102 -0.34 -6.45 -21.33
N VAL A 103 -1.39 -5.64 -21.28
CA VAL A 103 -2.17 -5.38 -20.05
C VAL A 103 -2.68 -6.71 -19.47
N ARG A 104 -3.25 -7.57 -20.33
CA ARG A 104 -3.73 -8.91 -19.95
C ARG A 104 -2.63 -9.73 -19.29
N ASP A 105 -1.46 -9.82 -19.93
CA ASP A 105 -0.34 -10.63 -19.41
C ASP A 105 0.17 -10.08 -18.08
N ASN A 106 0.27 -8.75 -17.95
CA ASN A 106 0.63 -8.12 -16.68
C ASN A 106 -0.33 -8.53 -15.54
N LEU A 107 -1.65 -8.48 -15.80
CA LEU A 107 -2.64 -8.88 -14.81
C LEU A 107 -2.54 -10.36 -14.47
N LEU A 108 -2.42 -11.24 -15.46
CA LEU A 108 -2.31 -12.69 -15.24
C LEU A 108 -1.03 -13.06 -14.49
N LEU A 109 0.08 -12.36 -14.72
CA LEU A 109 1.31 -12.54 -13.94
C LEU A 109 1.11 -12.20 -12.46
N GLY A 110 0.24 -11.23 -12.12
CA GLY A 110 -0.14 -10.95 -10.73
C GLY A 110 -0.88 -12.08 -10.05
N ALA A 111 -1.55 -12.94 -10.83
CA ALA A 111 -2.31 -14.08 -10.35
C ALA A 111 -1.49 -15.40 -10.26
N TYR A 112 -0.15 -15.35 -10.33
CA TYR A 112 0.71 -16.55 -10.44
C TYR A 112 0.55 -17.53 -9.27
N VAL A 113 0.14 -17.07 -8.08
CA VAL A 113 -0.12 -17.92 -6.91
C VAL A 113 -1.49 -18.58 -6.94
N GLU A 114 -2.42 -18.09 -7.79
CA GLU A 114 -3.80 -18.58 -7.88
C GLU A 114 -3.91 -19.69 -8.92
N ARG A 115 -4.37 -20.86 -8.51
CA ARG A 115 -4.55 -22.03 -9.38
C ARG A 115 -5.97 -22.17 -9.93
N ASP A 116 -6.95 -21.62 -9.23
CA ASP A 116 -8.35 -21.65 -9.66
C ASP A 116 -8.58 -20.62 -10.77
N ARG A 117 -8.98 -21.12 -11.95
CA ARG A 117 -9.28 -20.30 -13.12
C ARG A 117 -10.45 -19.35 -12.86
N SER A 118 -11.49 -19.83 -12.19
CA SER A 118 -12.68 -19.04 -11.92
C SER A 118 -12.37 -17.90 -10.92
N ALA A 119 -11.49 -18.14 -9.96
CA ALA A 119 -11.00 -17.09 -9.07
C ALA A 119 -10.20 -16.03 -9.83
N ARG A 120 -9.33 -16.44 -10.78
CA ARG A 120 -8.59 -15.49 -11.63
C ARG A 120 -9.52 -14.63 -12.48
N GLU A 121 -10.57 -15.23 -13.07
CA GLU A 121 -11.56 -14.50 -13.87
C GLU A 121 -12.33 -13.49 -13.00
N ARG A 122 -12.77 -13.86 -11.80
CA ARG A 122 -13.41 -12.91 -10.85
C ARG A 122 -12.48 -11.74 -10.51
N ARG A 123 -11.22 -12.01 -10.23
CA ARG A 123 -10.24 -10.94 -9.89
C ARG A 123 -9.94 -10.01 -11.07
N LEU A 124 -9.96 -10.53 -12.31
CA LEU A 124 -9.89 -9.68 -13.50
C LEU A 124 -11.08 -8.73 -13.57
N GLU A 125 -12.29 -9.23 -13.33
CA GLU A 125 -13.49 -8.38 -13.29
C GLU A 125 -13.39 -7.32 -12.18
N ASP A 126 -12.93 -7.69 -10.99
CA ASP A 126 -12.71 -6.75 -9.89
C ASP A 126 -11.68 -5.68 -10.25
N ALA A 127 -10.59 -6.05 -10.92
CA ALA A 127 -9.58 -5.12 -11.41
C ALA A 127 -10.16 -4.14 -12.44
N PHE A 128 -11.07 -4.59 -13.31
CA PHE A 128 -11.73 -3.72 -14.29
C PHE A 128 -12.80 -2.82 -13.68
N VAL A 129 -13.41 -3.22 -12.57
CA VAL A 129 -14.28 -2.31 -11.81
C VAL A 129 -13.48 -1.20 -11.17
N ALA A 130 -12.32 -1.53 -10.58
CA ALA A 130 -11.43 -0.53 -10.00
C ALA A 130 -10.82 0.41 -11.07
N PHE A 131 -10.46 -0.15 -12.24
CA PHE A 131 -9.80 0.59 -13.32
C PHE A 131 -10.39 0.20 -14.69
N PRO A 132 -11.54 0.77 -15.09
CA PRO A 132 -12.25 0.38 -16.33
C PRO A 132 -11.42 0.55 -17.61
N ILE A 133 -10.50 1.51 -17.63
CA ILE A 133 -9.61 1.77 -18.79
C ILE A 133 -8.78 0.54 -19.16
N LEU A 134 -8.41 -0.32 -18.20
CA LEU A 134 -7.60 -1.50 -18.44
C LEU A 134 -8.34 -2.54 -19.28
N ARG A 135 -9.67 -2.65 -19.16
CA ARG A 135 -10.48 -3.53 -19.99
C ARG A 135 -10.43 -3.14 -21.46
N ALA A 136 -10.52 -1.85 -21.75
CA ALA A 136 -10.47 -1.33 -23.12
C ALA A 136 -9.10 -1.50 -23.79
N ARG A 137 -8.05 -1.77 -23.01
CA ARG A 137 -6.66 -1.83 -23.45
C ARG A 137 -5.99 -3.18 -23.25
N LEU A 138 -6.76 -4.25 -23.07
CA LEU A 138 -6.26 -5.58 -22.68
C LEU A 138 -5.12 -6.11 -23.54
N GLU A 139 -5.22 -5.95 -24.85
CA GLU A 139 -4.23 -6.44 -25.82
C GLU A 139 -3.11 -5.41 -26.10
N GLN A 140 -3.19 -4.23 -25.47
CA GLN A 140 -2.19 -3.18 -25.65
C GLN A 140 -0.94 -3.50 -24.82
N ARG A 141 0.25 -3.23 -25.36
CA ARG A 141 1.51 -3.35 -24.61
C ARG A 141 1.59 -2.30 -23.52
N ALA A 142 2.02 -2.69 -22.32
CA ALA A 142 2.13 -1.80 -21.19
C ALA A 142 3.08 -0.61 -21.43
N SER A 143 4.10 -0.76 -22.28
CA SER A 143 5.01 0.34 -22.66
C SER A 143 4.32 1.49 -23.39
N THR A 144 3.15 1.26 -24.01
CA THR A 144 2.43 2.27 -24.80
C THR A 144 1.32 2.95 -23.99
N LEU A 145 1.13 2.56 -22.75
CA LEU A 145 0.21 3.20 -21.80
C LEU A 145 0.81 4.52 -21.27
N SER A 146 -0.06 5.49 -20.95
CA SER A 146 0.35 6.67 -20.20
C SER A 146 0.87 6.31 -18.80
N GLY A 147 1.61 7.20 -18.16
CA GLY A 147 2.14 6.95 -16.83
C GLY A 147 1.06 6.64 -15.78
N GLY A 148 -0.09 7.30 -15.83
CA GLY A 148 -1.21 7.00 -14.93
C GLY A 148 -1.86 5.64 -15.22
N GLU A 149 -2.03 5.28 -16.48
CA GLU A 149 -2.56 3.95 -16.87
C GLU A 149 -1.59 2.82 -16.46
N GLN A 150 -0.27 3.05 -16.56
CA GLN A 150 0.72 2.11 -16.05
C GLN A 150 0.63 1.96 -14.53
N GLN A 151 0.36 3.04 -13.80
CA GLN A 151 0.17 2.98 -12.36
C GLN A 151 -1.10 2.21 -11.99
N MET A 152 -2.21 2.47 -12.68
CA MET A 152 -3.45 1.70 -12.52
C MET A 152 -3.22 0.21 -12.79
N LEU A 153 -2.47 -0.11 -13.85
CA LEU A 153 -2.10 -1.50 -14.17
C LEU A 153 -1.22 -2.13 -13.08
N ALA A 154 -0.26 -1.40 -12.51
CA ALA A 154 0.58 -1.91 -11.43
C ALA A 154 -0.24 -2.22 -10.17
N ILE A 155 -1.17 -1.33 -9.80
CA ILE A 155 -2.08 -1.54 -8.67
C ILE A 155 -3.00 -2.73 -8.94
N ALA A 156 -3.67 -2.78 -10.10
CA ALA A 156 -4.54 -3.87 -10.50
C ALA A 156 -3.81 -5.22 -10.50
N ARG A 157 -2.57 -5.28 -11.01
CA ARG A 157 -1.75 -6.49 -10.94
C ARG A 157 -1.51 -6.94 -9.50
N GLY A 158 -1.32 -5.99 -8.57
CA GLY A 158 -1.17 -6.29 -7.14
C GLY A 158 -2.40 -6.98 -6.54
N THR A 159 -3.61 -6.65 -6.99
CA THR A 159 -4.86 -7.27 -6.51
C THR A 159 -5.08 -8.68 -7.06
N MET A 160 -4.44 -9.05 -8.16
CA MET A 160 -4.65 -10.33 -8.83
C MET A 160 -4.22 -11.54 -8.00
N SER A 161 -3.35 -11.37 -6.99
CA SER A 161 -3.03 -12.43 -6.02
C SER A 161 -4.15 -12.69 -5.00
N GLY A 162 -5.19 -11.84 -4.94
CA GLY A 162 -6.26 -11.88 -3.96
C GLY A 162 -5.77 -11.54 -2.55
N PRO A 163 -5.05 -10.44 -2.38
CA PRO A 163 -4.47 -10.12 -1.09
C PRO A 163 -5.54 -9.73 -0.06
N LYS A 164 -5.28 -10.05 1.21
CA LYS A 164 -6.01 -9.50 2.34
C LYS A 164 -5.53 -8.08 2.68
N LEU A 165 -4.24 -7.81 2.38
CA LEU A 165 -3.61 -6.49 2.54
C LEU A 165 -2.85 -6.12 1.27
N LEU A 166 -3.23 -5.01 0.66
CA LEU A 166 -2.51 -4.38 -0.45
C LEU A 166 -1.70 -3.19 0.09
N MET A 167 -0.39 -3.23 -0.07
CA MET A 167 0.51 -2.15 0.30
C MET A 167 0.90 -1.36 -0.96
N LEU A 168 0.70 -0.05 -0.94
CA LEU A 168 0.96 0.86 -2.06
C LEU A 168 2.02 1.89 -1.65
N ASP A 169 3.12 1.95 -2.40
CA ASP A 169 4.23 2.87 -2.15
C ASP A 169 4.16 4.04 -3.14
N GLU A 170 3.75 5.21 -2.66
CA GLU A 170 3.62 6.48 -3.37
C GLU A 170 2.90 6.35 -4.74
N PRO A 171 1.64 5.83 -4.78
CA PRO A 171 0.95 5.59 -6.03
C PRO A 171 0.63 6.85 -6.84
N SER A 172 0.66 8.05 -6.25
CA SER A 172 0.42 9.32 -6.95
C SER A 172 1.69 9.96 -7.52
N LEU A 173 2.89 9.44 -7.19
CA LEU A 173 4.16 10.06 -7.56
C LEU A 173 4.38 10.07 -9.08
N GLY A 174 4.64 11.28 -9.63
CA GLY A 174 4.90 11.46 -11.06
C GLY A 174 3.70 11.18 -11.96
N ILE A 175 2.48 11.24 -11.39
CA ILE A 175 1.22 11.12 -12.13
C ILE A 175 0.66 12.50 -12.46
N ALA A 176 0.14 12.64 -13.67
CA ALA A 176 -0.53 13.88 -14.07
C ALA A 176 -1.71 14.19 -13.12
N PRO A 177 -1.85 15.41 -12.61
CA PRO A 177 -2.86 15.75 -11.59
C PRO A 177 -4.28 15.30 -11.91
N LYS A 178 -4.67 15.33 -13.19
CA LYS A 178 -6.00 14.92 -13.65
C LYS A 178 -6.31 13.42 -13.45
N LEU A 179 -5.27 12.57 -13.35
CA LEU A 179 -5.44 11.11 -13.17
C LEU A 179 -5.32 10.67 -11.70
N ILE A 180 -4.86 11.54 -10.82
CA ILE A 180 -4.73 11.23 -9.40
C ILE A 180 -6.07 10.82 -8.78
N PRO A 181 -7.19 11.56 -9.00
CA PRO A 181 -8.50 11.14 -8.48
C PRO A 181 -8.90 9.73 -8.93
N GLU A 182 -8.71 9.38 -10.21
CA GLU A 182 -9.06 8.06 -10.74
C GLU A 182 -8.28 6.92 -10.05
N ILE A 183 -7.00 7.16 -9.69
CA ILE A 183 -6.18 6.19 -8.96
C ILE A 183 -6.75 5.98 -7.55
N TYR A 184 -7.06 7.06 -6.84
CA TYR A 184 -7.60 6.96 -5.48
C TYR A 184 -9.01 6.38 -5.45
N ASP A 185 -9.87 6.70 -6.41
CA ASP A 185 -11.19 6.10 -6.56
C ASP A 185 -11.06 4.58 -6.79
N GLY A 186 -10.11 4.15 -7.63
CA GLY A 186 -9.80 2.73 -7.81
C GLY A 186 -9.33 2.06 -6.52
N ILE A 187 -8.48 2.73 -5.71
CA ILE A 187 -8.04 2.23 -4.40
C ILE A 187 -9.24 2.06 -3.45
N GLN A 188 -10.17 3.02 -3.42
CA GLN A 188 -11.39 2.92 -2.61
C GLN A 188 -12.30 1.76 -3.09
N GLN A 189 -12.42 1.55 -4.42
CA GLN A 189 -13.14 0.40 -4.97
C GLN A 189 -12.52 -0.94 -4.55
N ILE A 190 -11.19 -1.03 -4.50
CA ILE A 190 -10.47 -2.22 -4.02
C ILE A 190 -10.78 -2.46 -2.53
N ALA A 191 -10.74 -1.41 -1.71
CA ALA A 191 -11.04 -1.51 -0.29
C ALA A 191 -12.50 -1.88 -0.02
N ALA A 192 -13.44 -1.29 -0.75
CA ALA A 192 -14.87 -1.59 -0.65
C ALA A 192 -15.22 -3.06 -0.96
N ARG A 193 -14.32 -3.78 -1.66
CA ARG A 193 -14.43 -5.22 -1.93
C ARG A 193 -13.74 -6.11 -0.89
N GLY A 194 -13.33 -5.52 0.24
CA GLY A 194 -12.81 -6.22 1.41
C GLY A 194 -11.28 -6.38 1.45
N THR A 195 -10.53 -5.81 0.50
CA THR A 195 -9.06 -5.77 0.57
C THR A 195 -8.65 -4.59 1.46
N SER A 196 -7.94 -4.85 2.55
CA SER A 196 -7.35 -3.78 3.36
C SER A 196 -6.21 -3.11 2.59
N VAL A 197 -6.01 -1.80 2.79
CA VAL A 197 -4.97 -1.05 2.10
C VAL A 197 -4.05 -0.36 3.10
N LEU A 198 -2.74 -0.53 2.96
CA LEU A 198 -1.73 0.33 3.60
C LEU A 198 -1.17 1.25 2.51
N LEU A 199 -1.62 2.50 2.54
CA LEU A 199 -1.29 3.54 1.58
C LEU A 199 -0.14 4.38 2.11
N VAL A 200 1.01 4.32 1.46
CA VAL A 200 2.16 5.15 1.79
C VAL A 200 2.23 6.31 0.82
N GLU A 201 2.28 7.54 1.33
CA GLU A 201 2.23 8.74 0.52
C GLU A 201 3.06 9.91 1.07
N GLN A 202 3.55 10.74 0.16
CA GLN A 202 4.06 12.07 0.47
C GLN A 202 2.95 13.13 0.35
N ASN A 203 1.99 12.94 -0.54
CA ASN A 203 0.83 13.83 -0.67
C ASN A 203 -0.18 13.57 0.45
N VAL A 204 0.06 14.25 1.58
CA VAL A 204 -0.73 14.08 2.81
C VAL A 204 -2.21 14.36 2.57
N ARG A 205 -2.55 15.40 1.81
CA ARG A 205 -3.93 15.81 1.56
C ARG A 205 -4.73 14.70 0.87
N GLU A 206 -4.19 14.15 -0.21
CA GLU A 206 -4.88 13.10 -0.96
C GLU A 206 -4.95 11.80 -0.16
N ALA A 207 -3.90 11.43 0.57
CA ALA A 207 -3.89 10.25 1.39
C ALA A 207 -4.96 10.31 2.50
N LEU A 208 -5.05 11.44 3.22
CA LEU A 208 -6.03 11.64 4.28
C LEU A 208 -7.48 11.69 3.76
N ARG A 209 -7.69 12.11 2.51
CA ARG A 209 -9.03 12.15 1.88
C ARG A 209 -9.67 10.76 1.74
N VAL A 210 -8.86 9.72 1.54
CA VAL A 210 -9.33 8.36 1.26
C VAL A 210 -9.13 7.39 2.41
N ALA A 211 -8.30 7.73 3.39
CA ALA A 211 -7.99 6.85 4.51
C ALA A 211 -9.05 6.92 5.62
N ASP A 212 -9.19 5.82 6.36
CA ASP A 212 -9.96 5.74 7.61
C ASP A 212 -9.11 6.15 8.80
N TRP A 213 -7.84 5.74 8.80
CA TRP A 213 -6.86 6.01 9.85
C TRP A 213 -5.53 6.43 9.24
N ALA A 214 -4.76 7.26 9.94
CA ALA A 214 -3.46 7.65 9.44
C ALA A 214 -2.38 7.68 10.53
N TYR A 215 -1.14 7.47 10.09
CA TYR A 215 0.09 7.61 10.84
C TYR A 215 0.99 8.62 10.16
N VAL A 216 1.60 9.50 10.93
CA VAL A 216 2.60 10.46 10.46
C VAL A 216 3.98 9.95 10.83
N LEU A 217 4.81 9.67 9.83
CA LEU A 217 6.18 9.19 10.01
C LEU A 217 7.16 10.35 9.79
N GLN A 218 8.04 10.56 10.75
CA GLN A 218 9.12 11.54 10.68
C GLN A 218 10.42 10.91 11.20
N THR A 219 11.48 10.94 10.40
CA THR A 219 12.81 10.44 10.77
C THR A 219 12.77 9.05 11.43
N GLY A 220 12.04 8.12 10.80
CA GLY A 220 11.92 6.73 11.25
C GLY A 220 11.06 6.50 12.49
N ARG A 221 10.26 7.48 12.94
CA ARG A 221 9.36 7.39 14.09
C ARG A 221 7.95 7.82 13.73
N VAL A 222 6.95 7.17 14.31
CA VAL A 222 5.58 7.67 14.29
C VAL A 222 5.47 8.82 15.29
N VAL A 223 5.12 10.01 14.78
CA VAL A 223 5.00 11.24 15.60
C VAL A 223 3.55 11.63 15.88
N ALA A 224 2.60 11.16 15.06
CA ALA A 224 1.17 11.32 15.26
C ALA A 224 0.38 10.18 14.64
N SER A 225 -0.79 9.88 15.16
CA SER A 225 -1.74 8.95 14.57
C SER A 225 -3.15 9.29 15.01
N GLY A 226 -4.15 8.97 14.19
CA GLY A 226 -5.55 9.23 14.49
C GLY A 226 -6.46 8.94 13.31
N ASP A 227 -7.75 9.21 13.51
CA ASP A 227 -8.73 9.27 12.44
C ASP A 227 -8.23 10.22 11.34
N ALA A 228 -8.36 9.82 10.07
CA ALA A 228 -7.77 10.57 8.97
C ALA A 228 -8.40 11.97 8.80
N ARG A 229 -9.69 12.13 9.09
CA ARG A 229 -10.40 13.41 9.01
C ARG A 229 -9.96 14.35 10.14
N GLU A 230 -9.87 13.81 11.38
CA GLU A 230 -9.39 14.59 12.53
C GLU A 230 -7.94 15.05 12.34
N LEU A 231 -7.09 14.16 11.82
CA LEU A 231 -5.71 14.51 11.51
C LEU A 231 -5.60 15.59 10.42
N ALA A 232 -6.45 15.52 9.38
CA ALA A 232 -6.45 16.53 8.31
C ALA A 232 -6.76 17.95 8.84
N GLU A 233 -7.56 18.05 9.90
CA GLU A 233 -7.93 19.32 10.53
C GLU A 233 -6.92 19.78 11.59
N SER A 234 -5.99 18.93 11.99
CA SER A 234 -5.03 19.23 13.07
C SER A 234 -4.01 20.30 12.67
N GLU A 235 -3.67 21.17 13.61
CA GLU A 235 -2.62 22.19 13.44
C GLU A 235 -1.26 21.60 13.05
N LEU A 236 -0.96 20.39 13.52
CA LEU A 236 0.27 19.67 13.17
C LEU A 236 0.36 19.43 11.67
N ILE A 237 -0.71 18.90 11.06
CA ILE A 237 -0.74 18.61 9.63
C ILE A 237 -0.80 19.90 8.81
N LYS A 238 -1.61 20.87 9.23
CA LYS A 238 -1.72 22.17 8.55
C LYS A 238 -0.36 22.86 8.44
N LYS A 239 0.36 22.98 9.54
CA LYS A 239 1.67 23.65 9.59
C LYS A 239 2.80 22.84 8.93
N ALA A 240 2.85 21.51 9.17
CA ALA A 240 3.97 20.70 8.70
C ALA A 240 3.89 20.31 7.23
N PHE A 241 2.67 20.18 6.66
CA PHE A 241 2.48 19.57 5.34
C PHE A 241 1.57 20.34 4.39
N LEU A 242 0.68 21.24 4.88
CA LEU A 242 -0.25 21.97 4.04
C LEU A 242 0.14 23.44 3.83
N GLY A 243 1.15 23.92 4.54
CA GLY A 243 1.64 25.30 4.40
C GLY A 243 0.64 26.37 4.89
N LEU A 244 -0.27 26.00 5.80
CA LEU A 244 -1.32 26.86 6.36
C LEU A 244 -0.96 27.32 7.77
#